data_7ade2b446f2e30b7bc549a2abcc77cba
#
_entry.id   7ade2b446f2e30b7bc549a2abcc77cba
#
_cell.length_a   1.000
_cell.length_b   1.000
_cell.length_c   1.000
_cell.angle_alpha   90.00
_cell.angle_beta   90.00
_cell.angle_gamma   90.00
#
_symmetry.space_group_name_H-M   'P 1'
#
loop_
_entity.id
_entity.type
_entity.pdbx_description
1 polymer ?
#
loop_
_entity_poly.entity_id
_entity_poly.type
_entity_poly.pdbx_seq_one_letter_code
_entity_poly.pdbx_strand_id
1 'polypeptide(L)'
;ASVQTMEQKYLDAQDAEAARMLDLTNKYSRFNELAKDWNSQGEGIFNDIGQAMSMETSSLKAITSELIGKMRTPGEGVMTDADAKRLENATVGINQTREGNQRAEQVVRAGAQRAQDRALFLRQWTADNGAGSLNRAKLAWNRYAATFPVYHPQTGMPNEGAPDAYNWAMQNGLGQSRATEAPPVDRSQMPRPTTKEERDALPPGTQYITPDGRIGTKR
;
A
#
# COMPACT_ATOMS: atom_id res chain seq x y z
N ALA A 1 4.04 -13.79 -19.41
CA ALA A 1 3.23 -12.56 -19.20
C ALA A 1 4.14 -11.34 -19.30
N SER A 2 3.69 -10.27 -20.01
CA SER A 2 4.45 -9.02 -20.04
C SER A 2 4.47 -8.37 -18.65
N VAL A 3 5.47 -7.51 -18.38
CA VAL A 3 5.57 -6.72 -17.14
C VAL A 3 4.26 -5.96 -16.89
N GLN A 4 3.73 -5.33 -17.93
CA GLN A 4 2.47 -4.60 -17.89
C GLN A 4 1.28 -5.47 -17.44
N THR A 5 1.19 -6.72 -17.91
CA THR A 5 0.12 -7.65 -17.49
C THR A 5 0.22 -8.01 -16.00
N MET A 6 1.44 -8.18 -15.50
CA MET A 6 1.65 -8.49 -14.07
C MET A 6 1.34 -7.29 -13.18
N GLU A 7 1.74 -6.09 -13.60
CA GLU A 7 1.41 -4.86 -12.88
C GLU A 7 -0.09 -4.62 -12.82
N GLN A 8 -0.80 -4.79 -13.95
CA GLN A 8 -2.25 -4.63 -13.99
C GLN A 8 -2.95 -5.60 -13.04
N LYS A 9 -2.58 -6.88 -13.05
CA LYS A 9 -3.13 -7.87 -12.12
C LYS A 9 -2.91 -7.49 -10.65
N TYR A 10 -1.74 -6.92 -10.34
CA TYR A 10 -1.46 -6.47 -8.99
C TYR A 10 -2.34 -5.28 -8.60
N LEU A 11 -2.52 -4.30 -9.48
CA LEU A 11 -3.39 -3.14 -9.24
C LEU A 11 -4.84 -3.57 -9.05
N ASP A 12 -5.34 -4.46 -9.89
CA ASP A 12 -6.70 -4.99 -9.78
C ASP A 12 -6.91 -5.74 -8.45
N ALA A 13 -5.90 -6.47 -7.99
CA ALA A 13 -5.95 -7.12 -6.67
C ALA A 13 -5.97 -6.11 -5.51
N GLN A 14 -5.26 -4.98 -5.62
CA GLN A 14 -5.31 -3.91 -4.62
C GLN A 14 -6.67 -3.21 -4.58
N ASP A 15 -7.28 -2.98 -5.74
CA ASP A 15 -8.62 -2.39 -5.82
C ASP A 15 -9.68 -3.33 -5.23
N ALA A 16 -9.61 -4.62 -5.57
CA ALA A 16 -10.53 -5.63 -5.02
C ALA A 16 -10.39 -5.72 -3.49
N GLU A 17 -9.18 -5.65 -2.97
CA GLU A 17 -8.93 -5.63 -1.53
C GLU A 17 -9.49 -4.37 -0.86
N ALA A 18 -9.26 -3.19 -1.46
CA ALA A 18 -9.81 -1.94 -0.95
C ALA A 18 -11.35 -1.93 -0.94
N ALA A 19 -11.98 -2.42 -2.00
CA ALA A 19 -13.43 -2.56 -2.10
C ALA A 19 -13.99 -3.52 -1.03
N ARG A 20 -13.31 -4.63 -0.80
CA ARG A 20 -13.67 -5.60 0.24
C ARG A 20 -13.57 -5.01 1.64
N MET A 21 -12.50 -4.27 1.94
CA MET A 21 -12.34 -3.59 3.22
C MET A 21 -13.45 -2.56 3.47
N LEU A 22 -13.86 -1.84 2.43
CA LEU A 22 -14.99 -0.90 2.52
C LEU A 22 -16.31 -1.62 2.80
N ASP A 23 -16.58 -2.72 2.10
CA ASP A 23 -17.79 -3.54 2.34
C ASP A 23 -17.86 -4.05 3.77
N LEU A 24 -16.73 -4.58 4.29
CA LEU A 24 -16.63 -5.03 5.67
C LEU A 24 -16.84 -3.89 6.67
N THR A 25 -16.30 -2.70 6.40
CA THR A 25 -16.50 -1.51 7.23
C THR A 25 -17.96 -1.10 7.26
N ASN A 26 -18.65 -1.13 6.12
CA ASN A 26 -20.06 -0.78 6.03
C ASN A 26 -20.94 -1.79 6.80
N LYS A 27 -20.62 -3.07 6.70
CA LYS A 27 -21.30 -4.13 7.49
C LYS A 27 -21.09 -3.93 8.98
N TYR A 28 -19.87 -3.54 9.38
CA TYR A 28 -19.55 -3.27 10.78
C TYR A 28 -20.28 -2.02 11.31
N SER A 29 -20.33 -0.94 10.52
CA SER A 29 -21.09 0.27 10.87
C SER A 29 -22.56 -0.03 11.04
N ARG A 30 -23.14 -0.86 10.15
CA ARG A 30 -24.54 -1.31 10.27
C ARG A 30 -24.76 -2.15 11.52
N PHE A 31 -23.81 -3.01 11.87
CA PHE A 31 -23.86 -3.75 13.14
C PHE A 31 -23.93 -2.79 14.33
N ASN A 32 -23.04 -1.82 14.40
CA ASN A 32 -23.02 -0.83 15.49
C ASN A 32 -24.32 -0.01 15.56
N GLU A 33 -24.89 0.34 14.41
CA GLU A 33 -26.17 1.04 14.31
C GLU A 33 -27.30 0.24 14.94
N LEU A 34 -27.40 -1.04 14.58
CA LEU A 34 -28.41 -1.96 15.13
C LEU A 34 -28.18 -2.23 16.61
N ALA A 35 -26.92 -2.33 17.05
CA ALA A 35 -26.58 -2.56 18.45
C ALA A 35 -26.92 -1.39 19.38
N LYS A 36 -27.13 -0.19 18.87
CA LYS A 36 -27.51 0.99 19.70
C LYS A 36 -28.84 0.85 20.39
N ASP A 37 -29.80 0.20 19.71
CA ASP A 37 -31.18 0.11 20.16
C ASP A 37 -31.43 -1.10 21.07
N TRP A 38 -30.40 -1.89 21.34
CA TRP A 38 -30.54 -3.14 22.07
C TRP A 38 -30.01 -3.07 23.49
N ASN A 39 -30.93 -3.28 24.42
CA ASN A 39 -30.63 -3.27 25.86
C ASN A 39 -30.06 -4.56 26.42
N SER A 40 -29.94 -5.62 25.59
CA SER A 40 -29.40 -6.91 25.99
C SER A 40 -27.92 -6.99 25.78
N GLN A 41 -27.18 -7.39 26.79
CA GLN A 41 -25.74 -7.71 26.68
C GLN A 41 -25.58 -9.23 26.55
N GLY A 42 -24.60 -9.65 25.75
CA GLY A 42 -24.26 -11.05 25.61
C GLY A 42 -24.51 -11.65 24.23
N GLU A 43 -24.44 -12.99 24.11
CA GLU A 43 -24.54 -13.70 22.83
C GLU A 43 -25.90 -13.54 22.14
N GLY A 44 -26.97 -13.25 22.84
CA GLY A 44 -28.29 -12.99 22.28
C GLY A 44 -28.32 -11.83 21.29
N ILE A 45 -27.59 -10.75 21.56
CA ILE A 45 -27.44 -9.60 20.68
C ILE A 45 -26.94 -9.99 19.27
N PHE A 46 -25.97 -10.90 19.21
CA PHE A 46 -25.41 -11.33 17.92
C PHE A 46 -26.41 -12.16 17.09
N ASN A 47 -27.21 -13.00 17.74
CA ASN A 47 -28.23 -13.76 17.04
C ASN A 47 -29.27 -12.82 16.42
N ASP A 48 -29.73 -11.83 17.18
CA ASP A 48 -30.75 -10.91 16.75
C ASP A 48 -30.21 -9.95 15.67
N ILE A 49 -28.99 -9.43 15.82
CA ILE A 49 -28.33 -8.63 14.80
C ILE A 49 -28.06 -9.47 13.54
N GLY A 50 -27.64 -10.73 13.72
CA GLY A 50 -27.49 -11.68 12.64
C GLY A 50 -28.79 -11.85 11.84
N GLN A 51 -29.91 -11.99 12.51
CA GLN A 51 -31.24 -12.04 11.89
C GLN A 51 -31.57 -10.74 11.15
N ALA A 52 -31.38 -9.58 11.79
CA ALA A 52 -31.65 -8.26 11.19
C ALA A 52 -30.78 -7.98 9.96
N MET A 53 -29.57 -8.53 9.92
CA MET A 53 -28.65 -8.42 8.79
C MET A 53 -28.77 -9.58 7.79
N SER A 54 -29.64 -10.54 8.03
CA SER A 54 -29.71 -11.81 7.28
C SER A 54 -28.37 -12.55 7.23
N MET A 55 -27.65 -12.55 8.35
CA MET A 55 -26.32 -13.16 8.49
C MET A 55 -26.28 -14.08 9.69
N GLU A 56 -25.54 -15.17 9.59
CA GLU A 56 -25.26 -16.04 10.73
C GLU A 56 -24.26 -15.39 11.71
N THR A 57 -24.41 -15.67 13.00
CA THR A 57 -23.51 -15.18 14.07
C THR A 57 -22.04 -15.56 13.82
N SER A 58 -21.81 -16.76 13.28
CA SER A 58 -20.50 -17.23 12.85
C SER A 58 -19.87 -16.33 11.78
N SER A 59 -20.68 -15.86 10.83
CA SER A 59 -20.25 -14.95 9.77
C SER A 59 -19.87 -13.57 10.31
N LEU A 60 -20.58 -13.04 11.30
CA LEU A 60 -20.25 -11.79 11.97
C LEU A 60 -18.91 -11.91 12.73
N LYS A 61 -18.69 -13.00 13.44
CA LYS A 61 -17.40 -13.28 14.10
C LYS A 61 -16.25 -13.42 13.09
N ALA A 62 -16.51 -14.09 11.95
CA ALA A 62 -15.53 -14.26 10.87
C ALA A 62 -15.16 -12.90 10.23
N ILE A 63 -16.14 -12.02 9.96
CA ILE A 63 -15.92 -10.67 9.45
C ILE A 63 -14.99 -9.90 10.39
N THR A 64 -15.24 -9.96 11.68
CA THR A 64 -14.42 -9.26 12.68
C THR A 64 -12.98 -9.79 12.68
N SER A 65 -12.81 -11.11 12.71
CA SER A 65 -11.47 -11.74 12.66
C SER A 65 -10.73 -11.44 11.37
N GLU A 66 -11.45 -11.38 10.26
CA GLU A 66 -10.87 -11.01 8.96
C GLU A 66 -10.41 -9.57 8.92
N LEU A 67 -11.21 -8.64 9.45
CA LEU A 67 -10.81 -7.22 9.57
C LEU A 67 -9.50 -7.09 10.35
N ILE A 68 -9.38 -7.76 11.50
CA ILE A 68 -8.14 -7.77 12.29
C ILE A 68 -6.96 -8.29 11.48
N GLY A 69 -7.15 -9.41 10.79
CA GLY A 69 -6.10 -10.00 9.95
C GLY A 69 -5.66 -9.09 8.80
N LYS A 70 -6.59 -8.32 8.22
CA LYS A 70 -6.37 -7.43 7.08
C LYS A 70 -5.79 -6.06 7.46
N MET A 71 -5.99 -5.62 8.68
CA MET A 71 -5.33 -4.42 9.21
C MET A 71 -3.80 -4.58 9.31
N ARG A 72 -3.32 -5.81 9.18
CA ARG A 72 -1.90 -6.15 9.03
C ARG A 72 -1.45 -5.96 7.58
N THR A 73 -1.39 -4.72 7.09
CA THR A 73 -0.96 -4.49 5.71
C THR A 73 0.54 -4.76 5.57
N PRO A 74 0.98 -5.61 4.64
CA PRO A 74 2.40 -5.79 4.37
C PRO A 74 3.04 -4.45 3.96
N GLY A 75 4.04 -4.00 4.70
CA GLY A 75 4.80 -2.77 4.41
C GLY A 75 4.50 -1.57 5.31
N GLU A 76 3.58 -1.67 6.25
CA GLU A 76 3.32 -0.63 7.27
C GLU A 76 4.09 -0.86 8.58
N GLY A 77 5.30 -1.36 8.50
CA GLY A 77 6.08 -1.70 9.69
C GLY A 77 5.58 -2.98 10.39
N VAL A 78 6.41 -3.55 11.24
CA VAL A 78 6.03 -4.73 12.02
C VAL A 78 5.01 -4.28 13.07
N MET A 79 3.73 -4.67 12.89
CA MET A 79 2.76 -4.58 13.98
C MET A 79 3.29 -5.45 15.12
N THR A 80 3.53 -4.84 16.27
CA THR A 80 3.99 -5.58 17.44
C THR A 80 2.86 -6.49 17.94
N ASP A 81 3.19 -7.56 18.67
CA ASP A 81 2.19 -8.40 19.33
C ASP A 81 1.27 -7.58 20.26
N ALA A 82 1.78 -6.48 20.80
CA ALA A 82 1.00 -5.52 21.57
C ALA A 82 -0.04 -4.79 20.72
N ASP A 83 0.28 -4.42 19.48
CA ASP A 83 -0.65 -3.76 18.55
C ASP A 83 -1.71 -4.76 18.06
N ALA A 84 -1.31 -6.01 17.78
CA ALA A 84 -2.22 -7.09 17.45
C ALA A 84 -3.22 -7.34 18.59
N LYS A 85 -2.74 -7.40 19.82
CA LYS A 85 -3.56 -7.61 21.01
C LYS A 85 -4.47 -6.42 21.33
N ARG A 86 -4.01 -5.17 21.06
CA ARG A 86 -4.85 -3.97 21.18
C ARG A 86 -5.95 -3.94 20.13
N LEU A 87 -5.66 -4.33 18.90
CA LEU A 87 -6.65 -4.49 17.84
C LEU A 87 -7.64 -5.64 18.14
N GLU A 88 -7.15 -6.74 18.66
CA GLU A 88 -7.97 -7.85 19.12
C GLU A 88 -8.90 -7.45 20.28
N ASN A 89 -8.44 -6.60 21.19
CA ASN A 89 -9.25 -6.00 22.27
C ASN A 89 -10.14 -4.85 21.77
N ALA A 90 -9.79 -4.19 20.67
CA ALA A 90 -10.59 -3.15 20.02
C ALA A 90 -11.67 -3.73 19.10
N THR A 91 -11.54 -5.00 18.72
CA THR A 91 -12.57 -5.69 17.96
C THR A 91 -13.68 -6.14 18.89
N VAL A 92 -14.89 -6.01 18.37
CA VAL A 92 -16.16 -6.37 18.97
C VAL A 92 -16.04 -7.57 19.89
N GLY A 93 -15.84 -7.31 21.15
CA GLY A 93 -16.19 -8.24 22.20
C GLY A 93 -17.69 -8.10 22.45
N ILE A 94 -18.40 -9.22 22.55
CA ILE A 94 -19.78 -9.34 23.03
C ILE A 94 -19.99 -8.58 24.35
N ASN A 95 -18.92 -8.24 25.03
CA ASN A 95 -18.86 -7.55 26.33
C ASN A 95 -18.33 -6.11 26.24
N GLN A 96 -18.26 -5.50 25.05
CA GLN A 96 -17.77 -4.13 24.92
C GLN A 96 -18.88 -3.10 25.12
N THR A 97 -18.50 -1.99 25.72
CA THR A 97 -19.38 -0.85 25.87
C THR A 97 -19.68 -0.22 24.49
N ARG A 98 -20.73 0.59 24.41
CA ARG A 98 -21.07 1.35 23.21
C ARG A 98 -19.90 2.19 22.71
N GLU A 99 -19.17 2.82 23.62
CA GLU A 99 -17.97 3.62 23.33
C GLU A 99 -16.82 2.74 22.76
N GLY A 100 -16.67 1.53 23.29
CA GLY A 100 -15.71 0.55 22.76
C GLY A 100 -16.02 0.16 21.32
N ASN A 101 -17.26 -0.13 21.01
CA ASN A 101 -17.71 -0.45 19.66
C ASN A 101 -17.54 0.73 18.68
N GLN A 102 -17.83 1.96 19.11
CA GLN A 102 -17.59 3.16 18.30
C GLN A 102 -16.11 3.38 18.01
N ARG A 103 -15.22 3.17 18.99
CA ARG A 103 -13.77 3.24 18.79
C ARG A 103 -13.29 2.18 17.80
N ALA A 104 -13.77 0.94 17.94
CA ALA A 104 -13.45 -0.13 17.01
C ALA A 104 -13.89 0.20 15.58
N GLU A 105 -15.06 0.79 15.39
CA GLU A 105 -15.54 1.26 14.08
C GLU A 105 -14.60 2.31 13.47
N GLN A 106 -14.15 3.30 14.26
CA GLN A 106 -13.20 4.31 13.79
C GLN A 106 -11.89 3.69 13.32
N VAL A 107 -11.35 2.73 14.08
CA VAL A 107 -10.13 2.01 13.74
C VAL A 107 -10.28 1.22 12.43
N VAL A 108 -11.38 0.49 12.29
CA VAL A 108 -11.67 -0.28 11.07
C VAL A 108 -11.85 0.63 9.85
N ARG A 109 -12.58 1.72 10.01
CA ARG A 109 -12.81 2.72 8.96
C ARG A 109 -11.50 3.36 8.48
N ALA A 110 -10.61 3.71 9.40
CA ALA A 110 -9.30 4.26 9.07
C ALA A 110 -8.43 3.27 8.28
N GLY A 111 -8.46 1.98 8.67
CA GLY A 111 -7.76 0.93 7.92
C GLY A 111 -8.30 0.76 6.50
N ALA A 112 -9.62 0.76 6.34
CA ALA A 112 -10.26 0.67 5.01
C ALA A 112 -9.93 1.89 4.14
N GLN A 113 -9.98 3.09 4.70
CA GLN A 113 -9.59 4.32 4.00
C GLN A 113 -8.13 4.23 3.53
N ARG A 114 -7.24 3.77 4.40
CA ARG A 114 -5.82 3.59 4.05
C ARG A 114 -5.61 2.61 2.90
N ALA A 115 -6.38 1.53 2.84
CA ALA A 115 -6.32 0.58 1.74
C ALA A 115 -6.78 1.22 0.41
N GLN A 116 -7.82 2.05 0.46
CA GLN A 116 -8.27 2.82 -0.71
C GLN A 116 -7.23 3.84 -1.17
N ASP A 117 -6.67 4.61 -0.25
CA ASP A 117 -5.62 5.59 -0.55
C ASP A 117 -4.41 4.93 -1.22
N ARG A 118 -4.04 3.73 -0.75
CA ARG A 118 -2.96 2.96 -1.35
C ARG A 118 -3.30 2.51 -2.77
N ALA A 119 -4.48 1.99 -3.00
CA ALA A 119 -4.91 1.53 -4.32
C ALA A 119 -4.91 2.70 -5.32
N LEU A 120 -5.49 3.84 -4.93
CA LEU A 120 -5.49 5.07 -5.72
C LEU A 120 -4.08 5.58 -6.01
N PHE A 121 -3.23 5.67 -4.98
CA PHE A 121 -1.83 6.07 -5.13
C PHE A 121 -1.09 5.21 -6.14
N LEU A 122 -1.19 3.88 -6.03
CA LEU A 122 -0.49 2.96 -6.94
C LEU A 122 -0.98 3.09 -8.38
N ARG A 123 -2.29 3.27 -8.57
CA ARG A 123 -2.87 3.49 -9.90
C ARG A 123 -2.42 4.81 -10.51
N GLN A 124 -2.54 5.90 -9.77
CA GLN A 124 -2.11 7.21 -10.24
C GLN A 124 -0.62 7.21 -10.57
N TRP A 125 0.20 6.64 -9.68
CA TRP A 125 1.64 6.54 -9.92
C TRP A 125 1.98 5.79 -11.21
N THR A 126 1.36 4.62 -11.42
CA THR A 126 1.63 3.82 -12.63
C THR A 126 1.09 4.46 -13.90
N ALA A 127 -0.02 5.18 -13.81
CA ALA A 127 -0.55 5.97 -14.93
C ALA A 127 0.42 7.08 -15.35
N ASP A 128 1.00 7.81 -14.40
CA ASP A 128 1.85 8.96 -14.66
C ASP A 128 3.30 8.57 -15.00
N ASN A 129 3.79 7.44 -14.50
CA ASN A 129 5.18 7.01 -14.66
C ASN A 129 5.37 5.80 -15.61
N GLY A 130 4.28 5.26 -16.14
CA GLY A 130 4.29 4.19 -17.14
C GLY A 130 4.59 2.79 -16.57
N ALA A 131 4.59 1.81 -17.48
CA ALA A 131 4.88 0.42 -17.16
C ALA A 131 6.28 0.23 -16.56
N GLY A 132 6.41 -0.67 -15.59
CA GLY A 132 7.65 -0.93 -14.85
C GLY A 132 7.85 -0.01 -13.63
N SER A 133 6.95 0.95 -13.38
CA SER A 133 7.07 1.89 -12.26
C SER A 133 6.50 1.37 -10.93
N LEU A 134 5.77 0.27 -10.92
CA LEU A 134 5.06 -0.25 -9.76
C LEU A 134 5.97 -0.49 -8.53
N ASN A 135 7.20 -0.97 -8.73
CA ASN A 135 8.11 -1.19 -7.61
C ASN A 135 8.55 0.13 -6.96
N ARG A 136 8.71 1.19 -7.75
CA ARG A 136 8.98 2.54 -7.22
C ARG A 136 7.76 3.09 -6.48
N ALA A 137 6.57 2.87 -7.03
CA ALA A 137 5.32 3.22 -6.36
C ALA A 137 5.21 2.56 -4.98
N LYS A 138 5.47 1.26 -4.88
CA LYS A 138 5.48 0.52 -3.61
C LYS A 138 6.48 1.10 -2.61
N LEU A 139 7.69 1.43 -3.08
CA LEU A 139 8.71 2.02 -2.21
C LEU A 139 8.31 3.41 -1.71
N ALA A 140 7.76 4.26 -2.59
CA ALA A 140 7.26 5.58 -2.24
C ALA A 140 6.10 5.49 -1.24
N TRP A 141 5.15 4.58 -1.47
CA TRP A 141 4.08 4.31 -0.53
C TRP A 141 4.59 3.87 0.84
N ASN A 142 5.55 2.94 0.88
CA ASN A 142 6.09 2.46 2.15
C ASN A 142 6.77 3.57 2.96
N ARG A 143 7.46 4.50 2.29
CA ARG A 143 8.04 5.69 2.95
C ARG A 143 6.95 6.62 3.50
N TYR A 144 5.90 6.85 2.70
CA TYR A 144 4.75 7.63 3.16
C TYR A 144 4.09 6.98 4.37
N ALA A 145 3.81 5.67 4.30
CA ALA A 145 3.15 4.92 5.37
C ALA A 145 3.97 4.90 6.67
N ALA A 146 5.29 4.82 6.55
CA ALA A 146 6.20 4.91 7.71
C ALA A 146 6.23 6.31 8.33
N THR A 147 6.08 7.36 7.51
CA THR A 147 6.05 8.76 7.99
C THR A 147 4.70 9.12 8.61
N PHE A 148 3.62 8.58 8.05
CA PHE A 148 2.24 8.85 8.47
C PHE A 148 1.53 7.52 8.80
N PRO A 149 1.80 6.91 9.96
CA PRO A 149 1.13 5.69 10.37
C PRO A 149 -0.38 5.92 10.51
N VAL A 150 -1.18 4.90 10.19
CA VAL A 150 -2.65 4.99 10.26
C VAL A 150 -3.11 5.21 11.70
N TYR A 151 -2.41 4.59 12.64
CA TYR A 151 -2.79 4.61 14.05
C TYR A 151 -1.70 5.22 14.91
N HIS A 152 -2.13 5.98 15.90
CA HIS A 152 -1.21 6.53 16.89
C HIS A 152 -0.62 5.40 17.75
N PRO A 153 0.72 5.29 17.87
CA PRO A 153 1.36 4.13 18.46
C PRO A 153 1.04 3.89 19.94
N GLN A 154 0.69 4.96 20.69
CA GLN A 154 0.37 4.84 22.11
C GLN A 154 -1.12 4.62 22.37
N THR A 155 -2.01 5.20 21.56
CA THR A 155 -3.45 5.16 21.80
C THR A 155 -4.18 4.14 20.95
N GLY A 156 -3.58 3.69 19.83
CA GLY A 156 -4.22 2.85 18.82
C GLY A 156 -5.35 3.52 18.06
N MET A 157 -5.60 4.82 18.30
CA MET A 157 -6.61 5.60 17.60
C MET A 157 -6.10 6.04 16.23
N PRO A 158 -7.01 6.25 15.25
CA PRO A 158 -6.62 6.78 13.95
C PRO A 158 -5.87 8.10 14.06
N ASN A 159 -4.81 8.23 13.28
CA ASN A 159 -4.13 9.50 13.08
C ASN A 159 -4.90 10.32 12.05
N GLU A 160 -5.20 11.57 12.40
CA GLU A 160 -5.82 12.52 11.50
C GLU A 160 -4.77 13.43 10.86
N GLY A 161 -5.09 13.99 9.68
CA GLY A 161 -4.27 15.04 9.07
C GLY A 161 -3.07 14.56 8.26
N ALA A 162 -2.99 13.28 7.88
CA ALA A 162 -2.00 12.84 6.90
C ALA A 162 -2.26 13.53 5.55
N PRO A 163 -1.21 14.08 4.88
CA PRO A 163 -1.35 14.70 3.58
C PRO A 163 -1.70 13.65 2.51
N ASP A 164 -2.19 14.10 1.35
CA ASP A 164 -2.33 13.24 0.20
C ASP A 164 -1.01 12.56 -0.16
N ALA A 165 -1.03 11.23 -0.29
CA ALA A 165 0.17 10.41 -0.45
C ALA A 165 0.91 10.70 -1.76
N TYR A 166 0.16 10.96 -2.85
CA TYR A 166 0.74 11.23 -4.15
C TYR A 166 1.44 12.59 -4.17
N ASN A 167 0.77 13.62 -3.69
CA ASN A 167 1.33 14.96 -3.59
C ASN A 167 2.56 14.99 -2.67
N TRP A 168 2.49 14.30 -1.54
CA TRP A 168 3.62 14.17 -0.65
C TRP A 168 4.82 13.48 -1.33
N ALA A 169 4.60 12.40 -2.05
CA ALA A 169 5.66 11.68 -2.75
C ALA A 169 6.32 12.56 -3.83
N MET A 170 5.53 13.34 -4.59
CA MET A 170 6.04 14.27 -5.60
C MET A 170 6.87 15.39 -4.97
N GLN A 171 6.41 16.00 -3.89
CA GLN A 171 7.12 17.04 -3.15
C GLN A 171 8.44 16.53 -2.55
N ASN A 172 8.52 15.27 -2.19
CA ASN A 172 9.74 14.65 -1.67
C ASN A 172 10.63 14.02 -2.76
N GLY A 173 10.37 14.31 -4.03
CA GLY A 173 11.20 13.90 -5.17
C GLY A 173 11.14 12.40 -5.49
N LEU A 174 10.18 11.67 -4.93
CA LEU A 174 10.05 10.23 -5.15
C LEU A 174 9.45 9.90 -6.53
N GLY A 175 8.67 10.85 -7.11
CA GLY A 175 8.04 10.72 -8.43
C GLY A 175 9.00 10.98 -9.59
N GLN A 176 10.08 11.67 -9.35
CA GLN A 176 11.04 11.89 -10.41
C GLN A 176 11.70 10.54 -10.76
N SER A 177 11.47 10.05 -11.98
CA SER A 177 12.46 9.19 -12.59
C SER A 177 13.78 9.95 -12.46
N ARG A 178 14.68 9.49 -11.61
CA ARG A 178 16.07 9.54 -11.99
C ARG A 178 16.17 8.59 -13.20
N ALA A 179 15.71 9.04 -14.38
CA ALA A 179 16.52 8.83 -15.51
C ALA A 179 17.88 9.32 -14.97
N THR A 180 18.73 8.40 -14.66
CA THR A 180 20.14 8.64 -14.67
C THR A 180 20.34 9.09 -16.13
N GLU A 181 20.16 10.38 -16.40
CA GLU A 181 20.92 10.99 -17.46
C GLU A 181 22.34 10.63 -17.03
N ALA A 182 22.82 9.55 -17.59
CA ALA A 182 24.24 9.34 -17.64
C ALA A 182 24.78 10.69 -18.07
N PRO A 183 25.70 11.31 -17.30
CA PRO A 183 26.19 12.65 -17.63
C PRO A 183 26.48 12.63 -19.13
N PRO A 184 26.05 13.64 -19.90
CA PRO A 184 26.16 13.63 -21.34
C PRO A 184 27.58 13.21 -21.67
N VAL A 185 27.70 11.99 -22.18
CA VAL A 185 29.03 11.41 -22.40
C VAL A 185 29.65 12.30 -23.46
N ASP A 186 30.67 13.03 -23.04
CA ASP A 186 31.38 13.94 -23.96
C ASP A 186 32.04 13.10 -25.05
N ARG A 187 31.27 12.93 -26.14
CA ARG A 187 31.70 12.14 -27.31
C ARG A 187 32.94 12.71 -27.97
N SER A 188 33.30 13.97 -27.68
CA SER A 188 34.49 14.60 -28.26
C SER A 188 35.81 14.03 -27.69
N GLN A 189 35.75 13.49 -26.47
CA GLN A 189 36.91 12.93 -25.79
C GLN A 189 37.01 11.40 -25.91
N MET A 190 36.03 10.75 -26.56
CA MET A 190 36.06 9.31 -26.74
C MET A 190 37.07 8.88 -27.80
N PRO A 191 37.89 7.83 -27.56
CA PRO A 191 38.72 7.23 -28.59
C PRO A 191 37.89 6.82 -29.80
N ARG A 192 38.40 7.02 -31.01
CA ARG A 192 37.77 6.65 -32.28
C ARG A 192 38.69 5.69 -33.04
N PRO A 193 38.86 4.45 -32.57
CA PRO A 193 39.72 3.50 -33.28
C PRO A 193 39.12 3.20 -34.66
N THR A 194 39.96 3.33 -35.68
CA THR A 194 39.58 3.06 -37.07
C THR A 194 39.94 1.66 -37.49
N THR A 195 40.90 1.05 -36.77
CA THR A 195 41.36 -0.33 -37.03
C THR A 195 41.05 -1.27 -35.86
N LYS A 196 41.15 -2.56 -36.12
CA LYS A 196 40.98 -3.58 -35.07
C LYS A 196 42.09 -3.51 -34.03
N GLU A 197 43.33 -3.29 -34.49
CA GLU A 197 44.55 -3.19 -33.67
C GLU A 197 44.44 -2.03 -32.69
N GLU A 198 44.02 -0.85 -33.17
CA GLU A 198 43.77 0.34 -32.33
C GLU A 198 42.67 0.08 -31.27
N ARG A 199 41.60 -0.61 -31.65
CA ARG A 199 40.58 -0.99 -30.68
C ARG A 199 41.05 -1.98 -29.66
N ASP A 200 41.88 -2.97 -30.09
CA ASP A 200 42.37 -4.00 -29.21
C ASP A 200 43.45 -3.48 -28.24
N ALA A 201 44.09 -2.35 -28.56
CA ALA A 201 45.02 -1.63 -27.68
C ALA A 201 44.33 -0.81 -26.57
N LEU A 202 43.01 -0.59 -26.64
CA LEU A 202 42.30 0.12 -25.58
C LEU A 202 42.22 -0.70 -24.30
N PRO A 203 42.33 -0.07 -23.11
CA PRO A 203 42.16 -0.75 -21.83
C PRO A 203 40.75 -1.38 -21.71
N PRO A 204 40.62 -2.55 -21.05
CA PRO A 204 39.32 -3.15 -20.77
C PRO A 204 38.38 -2.14 -20.06
N GLY A 205 37.08 -2.11 -20.46
CA GLY A 205 36.10 -1.16 -19.91
C GLY A 205 36.08 0.22 -20.61
N THR A 206 37.05 0.54 -21.49
CA THR A 206 37.07 1.81 -22.22
C THR A 206 35.90 1.91 -23.18
N GLN A 207 35.15 3.00 -23.13
CA GLN A 207 34.14 3.35 -24.13
C GLN A 207 34.81 4.03 -25.33
N TYR A 208 34.38 3.67 -26.55
CA TYR A 208 34.93 4.25 -27.79
C TYR A 208 33.80 4.40 -28.83
N ILE A 209 34.05 5.25 -29.84
CA ILE A 209 33.12 5.43 -30.96
C ILE A 209 33.58 4.50 -32.09
N THR A 210 32.71 3.63 -32.54
CA THR A 210 32.92 2.75 -33.69
C THR A 210 32.86 3.55 -35.00
N PRO A 211 33.43 3.06 -36.11
CA PRO A 211 33.43 3.77 -37.41
C PRO A 211 32.02 4.12 -37.93
N ASP A 212 30.99 3.36 -37.52
CA ASP A 212 29.57 3.60 -37.81
C ASP A 212 28.90 4.57 -36.81
N GLY A 213 29.67 5.20 -35.93
CA GLY A 213 29.21 6.23 -35.00
C GLY A 213 28.54 5.71 -33.72
N ARG A 214 28.53 4.41 -33.49
CA ARG A 214 27.95 3.81 -32.27
C ARG A 214 28.97 3.80 -31.12
N ILE A 215 28.48 3.75 -29.88
CA ILE A 215 29.33 3.59 -28.71
C ILE A 215 29.54 2.11 -28.45
N GLY A 216 30.78 1.68 -28.46
CA GLY A 216 31.22 0.35 -28.05
C GLY A 216 31.96 0.39 -26.70
N THR A 217 32.06 -0.75 -26.04
CA THR A 217 32.87 -0.90 -24.83
C THR A 217 33.87 -2.01 -25.06
N LYS A 218 35.14 -1.75 -24.76
CA LYS A 218 36.20 -2.78 -24.81
C LYS A 218 35.95 -3.82 -23.73
N ARG A 219 35.82 -5.06 -24.10
CA ARG A 219 35.74 -6.22 -23.20
C ARG A 219 37.10 -6.72 -22.82
#